data_32ab598b3ec8da898a877780edd9d406
#
_entry.id   32ab598b3ec8da898a877780edd9d406
#
_cell.length_a   1.000
_cell.length_b   1.000
_cell.length_c   1.000
_cell.angle_alpha   90.00
_cell.angle_beta   90.00
_cell.angle_gamma   90.00
#
_symmetry.space_group_name_H-M   'P 1'
#
loop_
_entity.id
_entity.type
_entity.pdbx_description
1 polymer ?
#
loop_
_entity_poly.entity_id
_entity_poly.type
_entity_poly.pdbx_seq_one_letter_code
_entity_poly.pdbx_strand_id
1 'polypeptide(L)'
;MINTIKQNLINSILSLLVLFFLGCRGEVVPTDNDLSSYGWVMYESGDYVGALDWFTTAIKEDSSHSDAYNGVGWTMGHLRQADSSVYYFNKYLKRDSTAFENILDFYAGLSFAYNAIGDDGNARLYAQTYFFGNQNSEIGDPDWCFCHKTDINQLDVRLVLAISEYRLGLFENAQSSINAAYGDLSNQLNSGQNNSTATDYLDINSNGTFDSGDELFNGEWQDAGTQGILEEGEIKYFDEYPLNYDYSTVLGRTYLANHLSLLQDHLSVKNGENGLSCSENNGKGGGYCQ
;
A
#
# COMPACT_ATOMS: atom_id res chain seq x y z
N MET A 1 59.55 -50.93 -12.21
CA MET A 1 59.28 -50.66 -10.80
C MET A 1 58.99 -49.19 -10.53
N ILE A 2 59.80 -48.21 -10.97
CA ILE A 2 59.63 -46.77 -10.71
C ILE A 2 58.33 -46.21 -11.35
N ASN A 3 57.97 -46.63 -12.56
CA ASN A 3 56.77 -46.14 -13.25
C ASN A 3 55.46 -46.62 -12.57
N THR A 4 55.47 -47.82 -12.01
CA THR A 4 54.29 -48.38 -11.29
C THR A 4 54.03 -47.62 -9.98
N ILE A 5 55.11 -47.24 -9.29
CA ILE A 5 55.03 -46.48 -8.04
C ILE A 5 54.51 -45.06 -8.33
N LYS A 6 54.96 -44.38 -9.39
CA LYS A 6 54.42 -43.07 -9.80
C LYS A 6 52.95 -43.13 -10.17
N GLN A 7 52.53 -44.15 -10.92
CA GLN A 7 51.10 -44.29 -11.30
C GLN A 7 50.19 -44.51 -10.09
N ASN A 8 50.64 -45.34 -9.14
CA ASN A 8 49.87 -45.57 -7.90
C ASN A 8 49.79 -44.30 -7.04
N LEU A 9 50.86 -43.50 -6.98
CA LEU A 9 50.84 -42.23 -6.26
C LEU A 9 49.90 -41.23 -6.90
N ILE A 10 49.90 -41.12 -8.22
CA ILE A 10 48.98 -40.23 -8.97
C ILE A 10 47.53 -40.66 -8.74
N ASN A 11 47.23 -41.93 -8.81
CA ASN A 11 45.88 -42.45 -8.59
C ASN A 11 45.41 -42.25 -7.14
N SER A 12 46.30 -42.38 -6.14
CA SER A 12 45.99 -42.06 -4.75
C SER A 12 45.73 -40.59 -4.52
N ILE A 13 46.51 -39.70 -5.13
CA ILE A 13 46.29 -38.24 -5.04
C ILE A 13 44.97 -37.87 -5.71
N LEU A 14 44.67 -38.44 -6.88
CA LEU A 14 43.43 -38.19 -7.60
C LEU A 14 42.20 -38.67 -6.82
N SER A 15 42.30 -39.87 -6.19
CA SER A 15 41.25 -40.38 -5.30
C SER A 15 41.04 -39.50 -4.05
N LEU A 16 42.13 -38.99 -3.47
CA LEU A 16 42.05 -38.09 -2.31
C LEU A 16 41.42 -36.74 -2.70
N LEU A 17 41.75 -36.23 -3.89
CA LEU A 17 41.16 -35.00 -4.42
C LEU A 17 39.67 -35.16 -4.67
N VAL A 18 39.20 -36.27 -5.25
CA VAL A 18 37.78 -36.57 -5.46
C VAL A 18 37.02 -36.66 -4.13
N LEU A 19 37.64 -37.28 -3.09
CA LEU A 19 37.02 -37.33 -1.75
C LEU A 19 36.94 -35.95 -1.10
N PHE A 20 37.86 -35.04 -1.35
CA PHE A 20 37.80 -33.66 -0.86
C PHE A 20 36.67 -32.84 -1.52
N PHE A 21 36.40 -33.09 -2.80
CA PHE A 21 35.26 -32.42 -3.50
C PHE A 21 33.89 -33.01 -3.17
N LEU A 22 33.83 -34.24 -2.64
CA LEU A 22 32.58 -34.87 -2.21
C LEU A 22 32.18 -34.53 -0.74
N GLY A 23 33.11 -33.94 0.02
CA GLY A 23 32.98 -33.79 1.48
C GLY A 23 32.35 -32.48 1.99
N CYS A 24 32.08 -31.49 1.14
CA CYS A 24 31.57 -30.20 1.62
C CYS A 24 30.35 -29.70 0.82
N ARG A 25 29.28 -30.47 0.81
CA ARG A 25 27.96 -29.90 0.66
C ARG A 25 27.33 -29.85 2.06
N GLY A 26 27.69 -28.82 2.82
CA GLY A 26 26.88 -28.44 3.96
C GLY A 26 25.46 -28.20 3.44
N GLU A 27 24.51 -28.87 4.02
CA GLU A 27 23.09 -28.61 3.76
C GLU A 27 22.86 -27.15 4.16
N VAL A 28 22.58 -26.27 3.20
CA VAL A 28 22.21 -24.89 3.50
C VAL A 28 20.77 -24.93 4.01
N VAL A 29 20.61 -24.81 5.33
CA VAL A 29 19.30 -24.69 5.94
C VAL A 29 18.86 -23.23 5.78
N PRO A 30 17.71 -22.95 5.14
CA PRO A 30 17.20 -21.59 5.02
C PRO A 30 16.96 -20.98 6.40
N THR A 31 17.29 -19.73 6.58
CA THR A 31 16.93 -18.97 7.79
C THR A 31 15.47 -18.52 7.73
N ASP A 32 14.93 -18.07 8.87
CA ASP A 32 13.61 -17.43 8.95
C ASP A 32 13.48 -16.23 8.00
N ASN A 33 14.55 -15.44 7.84
CA ASN A 33 14.60 -14.35 6.86
C ASN A 33 14.54 -14.86 5.41
N ASP A 34 15.26 -15.94 5.06
CA ASP A 34 15.21 -16.53 3.73
C ASP A 34 13.79 -17.03 3.41
N LEU A 35 13.15 -17.66 4.40
CA LEU A 35 11.77 -18.17 4.28
C LEU A 35 10.76 -17.04 4.10
N SER A 36 10.88 -15.95 4.89
CA SER A 36 10.02 -14.78 4.77
C SER A 36 10.20 -14.07 3.44
N SER A 37 11.45 -13.86 3.02
CA SER A 37 11.76 -13.25 1.72
C SER A 37 11.16 -14.04 0.55
N TYR A 38 11.22 -15.39 0.61
CA TYR A 38 10.59 -16.21 -0.42
C TYR A 38 9.06 -16.18 -0.34
N GLY A 39 8.51 -16.03 0.86
CA GLY A 39 7.08 -15.78 1.08
C GLY A 39 6.61 -14.52 0.34
N TRP A 40 7.37 -13.44 0.40
CA TRP A 40 7.07 -12.21 -0.34
C TRP A 40 7.16 -12.39 -1.85
N VAL A 41 8.14 -13.14 -2.36
CA VAL A 41 8.21 -13.48 -3.79
C VAL A 41 6.95 -14.21 -4.27
N MET A 42 6.43 -15.17 -3.47
CA MET A 42 5.17 -15.85 -3.78
C MET A 42 3.97 -14.90 -3.73
N TYR A 43 3.92 -14.03 -2.72
CA TYR A 43 2.87 -13.02 -2.58
C TYR A 43 2.81 -12.06 -3.78
N GLU A 44 3.95 -11.52 -4.19
CA GLU A 44 4.08 -10.62 -5.34
C GLU A 44 3.71 -11.30 -6.66
N SER A 45 3.96 -12.60 -6.78
CA SER A 45 3.53 -13.40 -7.94
C SER A 45 2.04 -13.74 -7.94
N GLY A 46 1.30 -13.45 -6.84
CA GLY A 46 -0.10 -13.79 -6.64
C GLY A 46 -0.34 -15.22 -6.13
N ASP A 47 0.70 -15.99 -5.84
CA ASP A 47 0.56 -17.30 -5.17
C ASP A 47 0.42 -17.13 -3.66
N TYR A 48 -0.75 -16.67 -3.24
CA TYR A 48 -1.05 -16.41 -1.83
C TYR A 48 -1.08 -17.68 -0.97
N VAL A 49 -1.37 -18.85 -1.56
CA VAL A 49 -1.34 -20.12 -0.82
C VAL A 49 0.10 -20.52 -0.56
N GLY A 50 0.97 -20.44 -1.55
CA GLY A 50 2.39 -20.67 -1.40
C GLY A 50 3.04 -19.65 -0.43
N ALA A 51 2.69 -18.37 -0.55
CA ALA A 51 3.16 -17.32 0.36
C ALA A 51 2.83 -17.66 1.83
N LEU A 52 1.59 -18.06 2.10
CA LEU A 52 1.15 -18.44 3.45
C LEU A 52 1.99 -19.58 4.04
N ASP A 53 2.31 -20.61 3.24
CA ASP A 53 3.10 -21.74 3.69
C ASP A 53 4.53 -21.31 4.06
N TRP A 54 5.15 -20.46 3.24
CA TRP A 54 6.49 -19.93 3.51
C TRP A 54 6.53 -19.03 4.75
N PHE A 55 5.63 -18.06 4.89
CA PHE A 55 5.57 -17.19 6.06
C PHE A 55 5.28 -17.99 7.35
N THR A 56 4.36 -18.97 7.30
CA THR A 56 4.08 -19.79 8.49
C THR A 56 5.25 -20.70 8.85
N THR A 57 6.07 -21.09 7.88
CA THR A 57 7.32 -21.81 8.14
C THR A 57 8.35 -20.90 8.80
N ALA A 58 8.51 -19.67 8.32
CA ALA A 58 9.38 -18.67 8.98
C ALA A 58 8.97 -18.44 10.45
N ILE A 59 7.68 -18.31 10.73
CA ILE A 59 7.15 -18.17 12.12
C ILE A 59 7.45 -19.41 12.98
N LYS A 60 7.51 -20.60 12.38
CA LYS A 60 7.87 -21.83 13.12
C LYS A 60 9.36 -21.85 13.47
N GLU A 61 10.22 -21.36 12.58
CA GLU A 61 11.66 -21.26 12.83
C GLU A 61 11.97 -20.15 13.84
N ASP A 62 11.42 -18.95 13.66
CA ASP A 62 11.48 -17.88 14.65
C ASP A 62 10.09 -17.27 14.91
N SER A 63 9.53 -17.58 16.06
CA SER A 63 8.22 -17.06 16.45
C SER A 63 8.23 -15.55 16.79
N SER A 64 9.36 -14.88 16.78
CA SER A 64 9.51 -13.43 16.97
C SER A 64 9.65 -12.67 15.64
N HIS A 65 9.75 -13.37 14.51
CA HIS A 65 9.99 -12.77 13.21
C HIS A 65 8.80 -11.92 12.74
N SER A 66 8.94 -10.58 12.85
CA SER A 66 7.87 -9.61 12.60
C SER A 66 7.39 -9.63 11.15
N ASP A 67 8.31 -9.66 10.22
CA ASP A 67 8.02 -9.61 8.80
C ASP A 67 7.17 -10.80 8.34
N ALA A 68 7.42 -11.99 8.88
CA ALA A 68 6.60 -13.16 8.58
C ALA A 68 5.15 -13.02 9.08
N TYR A 69 4.92 -12.38 10.24
CA TYR A 69 3.55 -12.08 10.69
C TYR A 69 2.87 -11.04 9.82
N ASN A 70 3.61 -10.03 9.36
CA ASN A 70 3.15 -9.06 8.37
C ASN A 70 2.70 -9.79 7.10
N GLY A 71 3.58 -10.62 6.54
CA GLY A 71 3.28 -11.43 5.36
C GLY A 71 2.05 -12.31 5.49
N VAL A 72 1.88 -13.01 6.64
CA VAL A 72 0.66 -13.81 6.89
C VAL A 72 -0.57 -12.90 6.94
N GLY A 73 -0.50 -11.77 7.64
CA GLY A 73 -1.62 -10.84 7.76
C GLY A 73 -2.13 -10.36 6.39
N TRP A 74 -1.25 -9.89 5.54
CA TRP A 74 -1.56 -9.44 4.19
C TRP A 74 -2.04 -10.58 3.29
N THR A 75 -1.39 -11.74 3.37
CA THR A 75 -1.77 -12.93 2.60
C THR A 75 -3.18 -13.40 2.96
N MET A 76 -3.55 -13.42 4.24
CA MET A 76 -4.89 -13.78 4.70
C MET A 76 -5.95 -12.80 4.20
N GLY A 77 -5.62 -11.50 4.09
CA GLY A 77 -6.50 -10.51 3.46
C GLY A 77 -6.82 -10.87 2.01
N HIS A 78 -5.82 -11.20 1.19
CA HIS A 78 -6.01 -11.64 -0.20
C HIS A 78 -6.77 -12.96 -0.31
N LEU A 79 -6.57 -13.87 0.61
CA LEU A 79 -7.33 -15.12 0.70
C LEU A 79 -8.77 -14.93 1.23
N ARG A 80 -9.21 -13.69 1.45
CA ARG A 80 -10.53 -13.32 1.99
C ARG A 80 -10.81 -13.90 3.38
N GLN A 81 -9.78 -14.05 4.18
CA GLN A 81 -9.83 -14.55 5.56
C GLN A 81 -9.52 -13.39 6.54
N ALA A 82 -10.35 -12.36 6.52
CA ALA A 82 -10.10 -11.11 7.24
C ALA A 82 -9.97 -11.30 8.77
N ASP A 83 -10.75 -12.22 9.38
CA ASP A 83 -10.60 -12.56 10.80
C ASP A 83 -9.21 -13.14 11.12
N SER A 84 -8.68 -13.99 10.24
CA SER A 84 -7.33 -14.53 10.36
C SER A 84 -6.28 -13.44 10.18
N SER A 85 -6.48 -12.53 9.22
CA SER A 85 -5.63 -11.37 9.02
C SER A 85 -5.52 -10.53 10.30
N VAL A 86 -6.67 -10.15 10.89
CA VAL A 86 -6.74 -9.45 12.20
C VAL A 86 -5.98 -10.22 13.28
N TYR A 87 -6.18 -11.53 13.36
CA TYR A 87 -5.52 -12.38 14.37
C TYR A 87 -4.00 -12.30 14.26
N TYR A 88 -3.44 -12.47 13.05
CA TYR A 88 -1.99 -12.53 12.87
C TYR A 88 -1.33 -11.17 13.06
N PHE A 89 -1.90 -10.09 12.54
CA PHE A 89 -1.41 -8.74 12.83
C PHE A 89 -1.42 -8.43 14.33
N ASN A 90 -2.53 -8.70 15.04
CA ASN A 90 -2.64 -8.48 16.48
C ASN A 90 -1.73 -9.39 17.31
N LYS A 91 -1.48 -10.61 16.84
CA LYS A 91 -0.61 -11.55 17.55
C LYS A 91 0.80 -11.00 17.69
N TYR A 92 1.27 -10.29 16.68
CA TYR A 92 2.58 -9.64 16.74
C TYR A 92 2.54 -8.33 17.54
N LEU A 93 1.61 -7.42 17.27
CA LEU A 93 1.51 -6.12 17.96
C LEU A 93 1.42 -6.24 19.50
N LYS A 94 0.89 -7.34 20.02
CA LYS A 94 0.84 -7.59 21.47
C LYS A 94 2.17 -7.98 22.09
N ARG A 95 3.16 -8.36 21.30
CA ARG A 95 4.45 -8.85 21.80
C ARG A 95 5.47 -7.74 22.00
N ASP A 96 5.59 -6.83 21.05
CA ASP A 96 6.50 -5.70 21.16
C ASP A 96 6.00 -4.56 20.27
N SER A 97 5.66 -3.42 20.87
CA SER A 97 5.14 -2.25 20.15
C SER A 97 6.23 -1.19 19.88
N THR A 98 7.50 -1.46 20.16
CA THR A 98 8.51 -0.39 20.22
C THR A 98 9.58 -0.42 19.14
N ALA A 99 9.67 -1.48 18.32
CA ALA A 99 10.79 -1.66 17.39
C ALA A 99 10.37 -2.25 16.03
N PHE A 100 9.32 -1.71 15.40
CA PHE A 100 8.90 -2.20 14.09
C PHE A 100 9.51 -1.42 12.95
N GLU A 101 10.27 -2.07 12.11
CA GLU A 101 10.70 -1.50 10.84
C GLU A 101 9.50 -1.22 9.92
N ASN A 102 8.42 -2.05 9.98
CA ASN A 102 7.26 -2.00 9.08
C ASN A 102 5.94 -1.68 9.82
N ILE A 103 5.97 -0.83 10.83
CA ILE A 103 4.79 -0.57 11.66
C ILE A 103 3.61 0.01 10.86
N LEU A 104 3.88 0.79 9.81
CA LEU A 104 2.83 1.35 8.94
C LEU A 104 2.10 0.26 8.17
N ASP A 105 2.80 -0.78 7.72
CA ASP A 105 2.19 -1.93 7.05
C ASP A 105 1.20 -2.65 7.97
N PHE A 106 1.57 -2.81 9.25
CA PHE A 106 0.68 -3.43 10.24
C PHE A 106 -0.57 -2.58 10.50
N TYR A 107 -0.42 -1.27 10.69
CA TYR A 107 -1.57 -0.40 10.94
C TYR A 107 -2.46 -0.27 9.71
N ALA A 108 -1.89 -0.15 8.51
CA ALA A 108 -2.65 -0.18 7.26
C ALA A 108 -3.38 -1.52 7.11
N GLY A 109 -2.66 -2.65 7.23
CA GLY A 109 -3.24 -3.98 7.12
C GLY A 109 -4.36 -4.25 8.13
N LEU A 110 -4.19 -3.82 9.39
CA LEU A 110 -5.24 -3.92 10.42
C LEU A 110 -6.45 -3.06 10.08
N SER A 111 -6.26 -1.83 9.59
CA SER A 111 -7.38 -0.98 9.21
C SER A 111 -8.22 -1.63 8.11
N PHE A 112 -7.57 -2.22 7.10
CA PHE A 112 -8.25 -2.95 6.01
C PHE A 112 -8.95 -4.21 6.52
N ALA A 113 -8.29 -5.00 7.36
CA ALA A 113 -8.83 -6.24 7.87
C ALA A 113 -10.07 -6.00 8.76
N TYR A 114 -10.03 -5.01 9.65
CA TYR A 114 -11.17 -4.64 10.48
C TYR A 114 -12.31 -4.04 9.64
N ASN A 115 -12.02 -3.22 8.63
CA ASN A 115 -13.04 -2.73 7.70
C ASN A 115 -13.72 -3.90 6.96
N ALA A 116 -12.96 -4.91 6.53
CA ALA A 116 -13.49 -6.08 5.83
C ALA A 116 -14.41 -6.95 6.69
N ILE A 117 -14.20 -7.02 8.01
CA ILE A 117 -15.11 -7.71 8.94
C ILE A 117 -16.25 -6.84 9.47
N GLY A 118 -16.30 -5.55 9.08
CA GLY A 118 -17.33 -4.60 9.50
C GLY A 118 -17.13 -4.03 10.91
N ASP A 119 -15.96 -4.17 11.50
CA ASP A 119 -15.60 -3.52 12.76
C ASP A 119 -15.06 -2.11 12.49
N ASP A 120 -15.97 -1.20 12.16
CA ASP A 120 -15.64 0.19 11.80
C ASP A 120 -14.95 0.94 12.95
N GLY A 121 -15.20 0.55 14.20
CA GLY A 121 -14.54 1.13 15.38
C GLY A 121 -13.03 0.87 15.38
N ASN A 122 -12.63 -0.37 15.20
CA ASN A 122 -11.21 -0.75 15.14
C ASN A 122 -10.58 -0.36 13.79
N ALA A 123 -11.29 -0.44 12.67
CA ALA A 123 -10.81 0.04 11.38
C ALA A 123 -10.40 1.52 11.47
N ARG A 124 -11.27 2.36 12.04
CA ARG A 124 -11.00 3.77 12.31
C ARG A 124 -9.81 3.96 13.25
N LEU A 125 -9.75 3.19 14.35
CA LEU A 125 -8.67 3.28 15.33
C LEU A 125 -7.30 3.06 14.68
N TYR A 126 -7.14 1.99 13.91
CA TYR A 126 -5.86 1.67 13.29
C TYR A 126 -5.51 2.61 12.13
N ALA A 127 -6.49 3.05 11.33
CA ALA A 127 -6.27 4.09 10.33
C ALA A 127 -5.83 5.41 10.97
N GLN A 128 -6.45 5.83 12.09
CA GLN A 128 -5.99 7.00 12.85
C GLN A 128 -4.61 6.81 13.46
N THR A 129 -4.32 5.62 14.00
CA THR A 129 -2.98 5.31 14.53
C THR A 129 -1.94 5.36 13.43
N TYR A 130 -2.26 4.92 12.22
CA TYR A 130 -1.41 5.06 11.05
C TYR A 130 -1.05 6.54 10.79
N PHE A 131 -2.02 7.46 10.80
CA PHE A 131 -1.77 8.88 10.48
C PHE A 131 -1.19 9.69 11.64
N PHE A 132 -1.61 9.42 12.86
CA PHE A 132 -1.35 10.31 14.01
C PHE A 132 -0.50 9.65 15.11
N GLY A 133 -0.18 8.38 14.96
CA GLY A 133 0.59 7.64 15.95
C GLY A 133 -0.13 7.40 17.27
N ASN A 134 0.57 6.73 18.18
CA ASN A 134 0.18 6.58 19.58
C ASN A 134 0.81 7.73 20.37
N GLN A 135 0.01 8.67 20.83
CA GLN A 135 0.26 9.72 21.82
C GLN A 135 1.61 10.49 21.78
N ASN A 136 2.67 10.02 21.15
CA ASN A 136 4.01 10.65 21.16
C ASN A 136 4.84 10.39 19.89
N SER A 137 4.31 9.84 18.82
CA SER A 137 5.08 9.58 17.61
C SER A 137 4.30 10.00 16.36
N GLU A 138 4.92 10.84 15.55
CA GLU A 138 4.48 11.08 14.18
C GLU A 138 4.78 9.80 13.39
N ILE A 139 3.75 9.06 13.00
CA ILE A 139 3.91 7.82 12.25
C ILE A 139 3.46 7.97 10.80
N GLY A 140 2.49 8.82 10.51
CA GLY A 140 1.96 8.99 9.15
C GLY A 140 3.06 9.44 8.17
N ASP A 141 3.26 8.65 7.14
CA ASP A 141 4.15 8.98 6.04
C ASP A 141 3.29 9.17 4.76
N PRO A 142 3.18 10.40 4.23
CA PRO A 142 2.41 10.65 3.00
C PRO A 142 3.02 9.96 1.77
N ASP A 143 4.28 9.56 1.84
CA ASP A 143 4.98 8.84 0.77
C ASP A 143 4.95 7.32 0.97
N TRP A 144 4.28 6.82 2.02
CA TRP A 144 4.19 5.39 2.27
C TRP A 144 3.46 4.65 1.14
N CYS A 145 4.08 3.59 0.73
CA CYS A 145 3.56 2.60 -0.20
C CYS A 145 3.83 1.21 0.33
N PHE A 146 2.91 0.29 0.09
CA PHE A 146 3.16 -1.10 0.42
C PHE A 146 4.10 -1.72 -0.60
N CYS A 147 5.34 -2.03 -0.19
CA CYS A 147 6.42 -2.49 -1.07
C CYS A 147 6.06 -3.69 -1.93
N HIS A 148 5.33 -4.64 -1.36
CA HIS A 148 4.98 -5.90 -2.02
C HIS A 148 3.75 -5.79 -2.93
N LYS A 149 3.09 -4.62 -2.93
CA LYS A 149 1.96 -4.31 -3.79
C LYS A 149 1.79 -2.79 -3.92
N THR A 150 2.52 -2.21 -4.85
CA THR A 150 2.71 -0.75 -5.01
C THR A 150 1.45 0.03 -5.39
N ASP A 151 0.34 -0.65 -5.69
CA ASP A 151 -0.98 -0.06 -5.85
C ASP A 151 -1.70 0.21 -4.52
N ILE A 152 -1.14 -0.24 -3.38
CA ILE A 152 -1.63 0.04 -2.04
C ILE A 152 -0.77 1.13 -1.40
N ASN A 153 -1.39 2.23 -0.98
CA ASN A 153 -0.69 3.36 -0.39
C ASN A 153 -1.54 4.07 0.68
N GLN A 154 -1.03 5.17 1.20
CA GLN A 154 -1.67 5.96 2.25
C GLN A 154 -3.09 6.44 1.91
N LEU A 155 -3.43 6.63 0.61
CA LEU A 155 -4.78 7.03 0.19
C LEU A 155 -5.81 5.93 0.46
N ASP A 156 -5.43 4.65 0.35
CA ASP A 156 -6.31 3.53 0.68
C ASP A 156 -6.62 3.50 2.18
N VAL A 157 -5.62 3.80 3.02
CA VAL A 157 -5.83 3.92 4.48
C VAL A 157 -6.76 5.08 4.80
N ARG A 158 -6.61 6.21 4.10
CA ARG A 158 -7.48 7.38 4.27
C ARG A 158 -8.90 7.12 3.81
N LEU A 159 -9.07 6.37 2.72
CA LEU A 159 -10.39 5.91 2.27
C LEU A 159 -11.07 5.03 3.33
N VAL A 160 -10.35 4.07 3.91
CA VAL A 160 -10.89 3.22 5.00
C VAL A 160 -11.27 4.07 6.21
N LEU A 161 -10.45 5.08 6.56
CA LEU A 161 -10.78 6.01 7.64
C LEU A 161 -12.10 6.74 7.36
N ALA A 162 -12.25 7.33 6.19
CA ALA A 162 -13.47 8.05 5.79
C ALA A 162 -14.70 7.14 5.76
N ILE A 163 -14.58 5.91 5.22
CA ILE A 163 -15.67 4.92 5.21
C ILE A 163 -16.10 4.56 6.63
N SER A 164 -15.13 4.28 7.50
CA SER A 164 -15.41 3.88 8.88
C SER A 164 -16.07 5.03 9.67
N GLU A 165 -15.59 6.25 9.49
CA GLU A 165 -16.18 7.45 10.12
C GLU A 165 -17.60 7.70 9.63
N TYR A 166 -17.88 7.55 8.34
CA TYR A 166 -19.22 7.66 7.78
C TYR A 166 -20.17 6.62 8.39
N ARG A 167 -19.76 5.35 8.45
CA ARG A 167 -20.56 4.24 9.00
C ARG A 167 -20.82 4.38 10.50
N LEU A 168 -19.88 4.99 11.23
CA LEU A 168 -20.04 5.32 12.65
C LEU A 168 -20.90 6.57 12.89
N GLY A 169 -21.36 7.26 11.85
CA GLY A 169 -22.13 8.49 11.96
C GLY A 169 -21.31 9.73 12.31
N LEU A 170 -19.97 9.65 12.18
CA LEU A 170 -19.03 10.74 12.42
C LEU A 170 -18.84 11.54 11.13
N PHE A 171 -19.90 12.15 10.64
CA PHE A 171 -19.97 12.71 9.28
C PHE A 171 -18.99 13.87 9.05
N GLU A 172 -18.78 14.76 10.04
CA GLU A 172 -17.80 15.84 9.94
C GLU A 172 -16.35 15.29 9.84
N ASN A 173 -16.07 14.22 10.57
CA ASN A 173 -14.78 13.54 10.47
C ASN A 173 -14.60 12.90 9.09
N ALA A 174 -15.62 12.19 8.61
CA ALA A 174 -15.61 11.57 7.29
C ALA A 174 -15.37 12.61 6.19
N GLN A 175 -16.05 13.78 6.25
CA GLN A 175 -15.79 14.87 5.31
C GLN A 175 -14.35 15.38 5.39
N SER A 176 -13.82 15.54 6.59
CA SER A 176 -12.43 15.96 6.79
C SER A 176 -11.44 14.96 6.21
N SER A 177 -11.70 13.66 6.40
CA SER A 177 -10.88 12.58 5.85
C SER A 177 -10.95 12.52 4.32
N ILE A 178 -12.13 12.76 3.71
CA ILE A 178 -12.31 12.86 2.27
C ILE A 178 -11.52 14.05 1.71
N ASN A 179 -11.65 15.24 2.32
CA ASN A 179 -10.94 16.44 1.87
C ASN A 179 -9.42 16.25 1.96
N ALA A 180 -8.94 15.59 3.03
CA ALA A 180 -7.53 15.27 3.17
C ALA A 180 -7.05 14.28 2.09
N ALA A 181 -7.87 13.27 1.73
CA ALA A 181 -7.55 12.35 0.65
C ALA A 181 -7.39 13.06 -0.70
N TYR A 182 -8.28 14.00 -1.01
CA TYR A 182 -8.15 14.80 -2.23
C TYR A 182 -6.92 15.71 -2.20
N GLY A 183 -6.60 16.33 -1.04
CA GLY A 183 -5.38 17.11 -0.89
C GLY A 183 -4.12 16.28 -1.10
N ASP A 184 -4.07 15.08 -0.54
CA ASP A 184 -2.95 14.16 -0.73
C ASP A 184 -2.86 13.66 -2.19
N LEU A 185 -4.01 13.38 -2.83
CA LEU A 185 -4.09 13.00 -4.23
C LEU A 185 -3.54 14.10 -5.14
N SER A 186 -3.96 15.34 -4.93
CA SER A 186 -3.48 16.52 -5.62
C SER A 186 -1.96 16.70 -5.48
N ASN A 187 -1.42 16.53 -4.26
CA ASN A 187 0.00 16.64 -4.01
C ASN A 187 0.81 15.54 -4.73
N GLN A 188 0.31 14.32 -4.79
CA GLN A 188 0.97 13.23 -5.52
C GLN A 188 0.99 13.49 -7.03
N LEU A 189 -0.10 14.00 -7.57
CA LEU A 189 -0.21 14.32 -8.99
C LEU A 189 0.69 15.52 -9.36
N ASN A 190 0.80 16.51 -8.47
CA ASN A 190 1.66 17.68 -8.68
C ASN A 190 3.16 17.38 -8.63
N SER A 191 3.57 16.27 -8.04
CA SER A 191 5.00 15.92 -7.96
C SER A 191 5.60 15.45 -9.28
N GLY A 192 4.80 15.17 -10.31
CA GLY A 192 5.26 14.67 -11.59
C GLY A 192 4.49 15.10 -12.84
N GLN A 193 3.38 15.78 -12.70
CA GLN A 193 2.54 16.23 -13.82
C GLN A 193 2.03 17.65 -13.61
N ASN A 194 1.70 18.34 -14.70
CA ASN A 194 1.07 19.66 -14.65
C ASN A 194 -0.37 19.49 -14.16
N ASN A 195 -0.60 19.66 -12.86
CA ASN A 195 -1.94 19.76 -12.33
C ASN A 195 -2.26 21.21 -12.03
N SER A 196 -3.44 21.62 -12.41
CA SER A 196 -3.96 22.93 -12.10
C SER A 196 -5.01 22.82 -11.01
N THR A 197 -4.85 23.67 -9.99
CA THR A 197 -5.91 24.01 -9.07
C THR A 197 -6.35 25.42 -9.48
N ALA A 198 -7.52 25.55 -10.05
CA ALA A 198 -7.91 26.86 -10.52
C ALA A 198 -9.42 26.99 -10.62
N THR A 199 -9.86 28.24 -10.54
CA THR A 199 -11.12 28.65 -11.13
C THR A 199 -10.85 28.82 -12.61
N ASP A 200 -11.03 27.76 -13.36
CA ASP A 200 -10.78 27.75 -14.78
C ASP A 200 -12.05 27.37 -15.56
N TYR A 201 -11.91 27.03 -16.77
CA TYR A 201 -13.05 26.70 -17.61
C TYR A 201 -12.76 25.47 -18.45
N LEU A 202 -13.80 24.75 -18.78
CA LEU A 202 -13.76 23.69 -19.77
C LEU A 202 -13.84 24.35 -21.14
N ASP A 203 -12.74 24.33 -21.88
CA ASP A 203 -12.65 24.83 -23.25
C ASP A 203 -13.24 23.81 -24.21
N ILE A 204 -14.56 23.94 -24.45
CA ILE A 204 -15.31 22.97 -25.28
C ILE A 204 -14.89 23.01 -26.73
N ASN A 205 -14.42 24.18 -27.21
CA ASN A 205 -14.02 24.34 -28.61
C ASN A 205 -12.51 24.23 -28.83
N SER A 206 -11.73 24.02 -27.77
CA SER A 206 -10.26 23.82 -27.78
C SER A 206 -9.50 24.98 -28.44
N ASN A 207 -9.96 26.21 -28.22
CA ASN A 207 -9.33 27.40 -28.80
C ASN A 207 -8.33 28.13 -27.85
N GLY A 208 -8.23 27.68 -26.60
CA GLY A 208 -7.34 28.19 -25.58
C GLY A 208 -7.79 29.51 -24.94
N THR A 209 -9.04 29.91 -25.13
CA THR A 209 -9.61 31.15 -24.55
C THR A 209 -11.02 30.95 -24.05
N PHE A 210 -11.35 31.52 -22.88
CA PHE A 210 -12.71 31.47 -22.36
C PHE A 210 -13.68 32.24 -23.21
N ASP A 211 -14.71 31.57 -23.73
CA ASP A 211 -15.72 32.22 -24.55
C ASP A 211 -17.15 31.65 -24.34
N SER A 212 -18.08 32.11 -25.21
CA SER A 212 -19.48 31.72 -25.10
C SER A 212 -19.70 30.26 -25.51
N GLY A 213 -19.83 29.39 -24.57
CA GLY A 213 -20.04 27.94 -24.73
C GLY A 213 -19.17 27.13 -23.81
N ASP A 214 -18.15 27.77 -23.25
CA ASP A 214 -17.29 27.13 -22.26
C ASP A 214 -17.97 27.11 -20.88
N GLU A 215 -17.70 26.08 -20.12
CA GLU A 215 -18.20 25.95 -18.75
C GLU A 215 -17.11 26.35 -17.75
N LEU A 216 -17.46 27.24 -16.82
CA LEU A 216 -16.59 27.51 -15.69
C LEU A 216 -16.45 26.25 -14.84
N PHE A 217 -15.19 25.87 -14.58
CA PHE A 217 -14.84 24.78 -13.71
C PHE A 217 -14.01 25.29 -12.55
N ASN A 218 -14.38 24.86 -11.36
CA ASN A 218 -13.64 25.15 -10.14
C ASN A 218 -13.35 23.83 -9.44
N GLY A 219 -12.10 23.39 -9.51
CA GLY A 219 -11.72 22.09 -8.98
C GLY A 219 -10.31 21.68 -9.38
N GLU A 220 -10.02 20.41 -9.24
CA GLU A 220 -8.72 19.84 -9.61
C GLU A 220 -8.89 18.80 -10.72
N TRP A 221 -7.97 18.80 -11.68
CA TRP A 221 -7.98 17.85 -12.79
C TRP A 221 -6.58 17.48 -13.25
N GLN A 222 -6.48 16.41 -14.01
CA GLN A 222 -5.26 16.05 -14.72
C GLN A 222 -5.15 16.92 -15.96
N ASP A 223 -4.26 17.87 -15.91
CA ASP A 223 -3.95 18.79 -17.00
C ASP A 223 -3.00 18.12 -17.99
N ALA A 224 -3.54 17.54 -19.03
CA ALA A 224 -2.79 16.84 -20.07
C ALA A 224 -2.62 17.67 -21.35
N GLY A 225 -3.39 18.75 -21.47
CA GLY A 225 -3.42 19.62 -22.64
C GLY A 225 -2.81 21.00 -22.40
N THR A 226 -3.62 22.03 -22.56
CA THR A 226 -3.19 23.42 -22.34
C THR A 226 -3.17 23.74 -20.85
N GLN A 227 -1.99 24.05 -20.33
CA GLN A 227 -1.79 24.27 -18.90
C GLN A 227 -2.76 25.30 -18.31
N GLY A 228 -3.50 24.89 -17.29
CA GLY A 228 -4.47 25.73 -16.60
C GLY A 228 -5.86 25.78 -17.24
N ILE A 229 -6.11 25.00 -18.28
CA ILE A 229 -7.40 24.92 -18.98
C ILE A 229 -7.88 23.49 -18.93
N LEU A 230 -9.10 23.28 -18.42
CA LEU A 230 -9.74 21.97 -18.44
C LEU A 230 -10.30 21.71 -19.85
N GLU A 231 -9.75 20.72 -20.53
CA GLU A 231 -10.14 20.33 -21.89
C GLU A 231 -11.07 19.09 -21.89
N GLU A 232 -11.81 18.90 -22.98
CA GLU A 232 -12.71 17.75 -23.12
C GLU A 232 -11.89 16.45 -23.07
N GLY A 233 -12.27 15.53 -22.19
CA GLY A 233 -11.60 14.23 -22.00
C GLY A 233 -10.54 14.22 -20.90
N GLU A 234 -10.20 15.36 -20.31
CA GLU A 234 -9.33 15.39 -19.14
C GLU A 234 -10.05 14.88 -17.90
N ILE A 235 -9.28 14.23 -17.03
CA ILE A 235 -9.84 13.61 -15.82
C ILE A 235 -9.99 14.69 -14.75
N LYS A 236 -11.21 14.96 -14.37
CA LYS A 236 -11.52 15.77 -13.19
C LYS A 236 -11.31 14.92 -11.93
N TYR A 237 -10.47 15.42 -11.02
CA TYR A 237 -10.28 14.76 -9.72
C TYR A 237 -11.21 15.30 -8.66
N PHE A 238 -11.60 16.57 -8.78
CA PHE A 238 -12.36 17.25 -7.78
C PHE A 238 -13.29 18.29 -8.42
N ASP A 239 -14.58 18.07 -8.34
CA ASP A 239 -15.57 19.12 -8.50
C ASP A 239 -15.76 19.80 -7.16
N GLU A 240 -15.94 21.12 -7.14
CA GLU A 240 -16.17 21.85 -5.89
C GLU A 240 -17.44 21.36 -5.21
N TYR A 241 -17.26 20.53 -4.19
CA TYR A 241 -18.37 20.17 -3.30
C TYR A 241 -18.58 21.28 -2.28
N PRO A 242 -19.84 21.57 -1.91
CA PRO A 242 -20.10 22.52 -0.84
C PRO A 242 -19.34 22.08 0.41
N LEU A 243 -18.56 22.99 0.98
CA LEU A 243 -17.71 22.74 2.15
C LEU A 243 -18.50 22.34 3.41
N ASN A 244 -19.82 22.56 3.41
CA ASN A 244 -20.67 22.32 4.56
C ASN A 244 -21.99 21.66 4.13
N TYR A 245 -22.04 20.34 4.27
CA TYR A 245 -23.31 19.64 4.21
C TYR A 245 -24.05 19.73 5.57
N ASP A 246 -25.37 19.83 5.53
CA ASP A 246 -26.18 19.66 6.74
C ASP A 246 -26.37 18.15 7.02
N TYR A 247 -25.49 17.59 7.80
CA TYR A 247 -25.51 16.15 8.15
C TYR A 247 -26.70 15.76 9.03
N SER A 248 -27.44 16.70 9.59
CA SER A 248 -28.70 16.42 10.29
C SER A 248 -29.75 15.92 9.32
N THR A 249 -29.67 16.29 8.04
CA THR A 249 -30.59 15.90 6.98
C THR A 249 -30.17 14.63 6.25
N VAL A 250 -31.15 13.91 5.70
CA VAL A 250 -30.87 12.76 4.82
C VAL A 250 -30.12 13.20 3.57
N LEU A 251 -30.49 14.36 3.01
CA LEU A 251 -29.87 14.89 1.80
C LEU A 251 -28.38 15.18 2.00
N GLY A 252 -28.01 15.87 3.10
CA GLY A 252 -26.61 16.16 3.41
C GLY A 252 -25.77 14.89 3.59
N ARG A 253 -26.32 13.87 4.27
CA ARG A 253 -25.64 12.56 4.39
C ARG A 253 -25.53 11.82 3.05
N THR A 254 -26.53 11.98 2.16
CA THR A 254 -26.49 11.40 0.82
C THR A 254 -25.40 12.05 -0.05
N TYR A 255 -25.25 13.37 0.03
CA TYR A 255 -24.16 14.06 -0.65
C TYR A 255 -22.80 13.59 -0.16
N LEU A 256 -22.61 13.44 1.15
CA LEU A 256 -21.38 12.90 1.71
C LEU A 256 -21.10 11.46 1.24
N ALA A 257 -22.14 10.62 1.18
CA ALA A 257 -22.00 9.25 0.65
C ALA A 257 -21.59 9.23 -0.83
N ASN A 258 -22.19 10.12 -1.64
CA ASN A 258 -21.81 10.26 -3.04
C ASN A 258 -20.35 10.74 -3.19
N HIS A 259 -19.94 11.70 -2.38
CA HIS A 259 -18.57 12.20 -2.37
C HIS A 259 -17.57 11.10 -1.99
N LEU A 260 -17.89 10.29 -0.99
CA LEU A 260 -17.11 9.12 -0.60
C LEU A 260 -17.04 8.07 -1.72
N SER A 261 -18.14 7.84 -2.43
CA SER A 261 -18.16 6.91 -3.58
C SER A 261 -17.28 7.42 -4.72
N LEU A 262 -17.30 8.72 -5.03
CA LEU A 262 -16.43 9.32 -6.03
C LEU A 262 -14.96 9.19 -5.65
N LEU A 263 -14.59 9.42 -4.38
CA LEU A 263 -13.23 9.19 -3.91
C LEU A 263 -12.82 7.73 -4.13
N GLN A 264 -13.70 6.78 -3.79
CA GLN A 264 -13.43 5.36 -4.03
C GLN A 264 -13.22 5.06 -5.51
N ASP A 265 -14.03 5.63 -6.39
CA ASP A 265 -13.90 5.46 -7.84
C ASP A 265 -12.56 6.04 -8.33
N HIS A 266 -12.17 7.24 -7.90
CA HIS A 266 -10.90 7.85 -8.25
C HIS A 266 -9.71 6.99 -7.82
N LEU A 267 -9.74 6.44 -6.60
CA LEU A 267 -8.67 5.58 -6.11
C LEU A 267 -8.64 4.21 -6.79
N SER A 268 -9.77 3.73 -7.32
CA SER A 268 -9.81 2.47 -8.08
C SER A 268 -9.13 2.58 -9.44
N VAL A 269 -9.11 3.78 -10.03
CA VAL A 269 -8.47 4.08 -11.33
C VAL A 269 -6.95 4.28 -11.18
N LYS A 270 -6.43 4.52 -9.98
CA LYS A 270 -4.99 4.73 -9.76
C LYS A 270 -4.10 3.57 -10.24
N ASN A 271 -4.64 2.36 -10.33
CA ASN A 271 -3.96 1.17 -10.85
C ASN A 271 -3.94 1.12 -12.38
N GLY A 272 -4.57 2.07 -13.04
CA GLY A 272 -4.53 2.25 -14.48
C GLY A 272 -3.42 3.19 -14.91
N GLU A 273 -3.44 3.60 -16.16
CA GLU A 273 -2.41 4.34 -16.88
C GLU A 273 -2.01 5.71 -16.29
N ASN A 274 -2.63 6.15 -15.20
CA ASN A 274 -2.51 7.51 -14.65
C ASN A 274 -1.43 7.70 -13.56
N GLY A 275 -0.57 6.72 -13.34
CA GLY A 275 0.67 6.92 -12.58
C GLY A 275 0.52 7.21 -11.06
N LEU A 276 -0.63 6.92 -10.45
CA LEU A 276 -0.82 6.99 -8.99
C LEU A 276 -0.25 5.78 -8.23
N SER A 277 0.42 4.88 -8.94
CA SER A 277 1.23 3.85 -8.28
C SER A 277 2.47 4.50 -7.66
N CYS A 278 2.92 3.95 -6.56
CA CYS A 278 4.18 4.34 -5.96
C CYS A 278 5.29 4.32 -7.00
N SER A 279 5.87 5.46 -7.33
CA SER A 279 6.96 5.49 -8.28
C SER A 279 8.19 4.86 -7.63
N GLU A 280 8.82 3.91 -8.29
CA GLU A 280 10.12 3.34 -7.90
C GLU A 280 11.23 4.40 -7.73
N ASN A 281 10.98 5.64 -8.14
CA ASN A 281 11.94 6.74 -8.16
C ASN A 281 11.84 7.72 -6.98
N ASN A 282 10.83 7.66 -6.15
CA ASN A 282 10.79 8.47 -4.93
C ASN A 282 11.50 7.71 -3.80
N GLY A 283 12.82 7.70 -3.83
CA GLY A 283 13.72 7.01 -2.90
C GLY A 283 13.61 7.39 -1.42
N LYS A 284 12.39 7.66 -0.92
CA LYS A 284 12.07 7.86 0.49
C LYS A 284 11.06 6.85 1.04
N GLY A 285 10.21 6.24 0.21
CA GLY A 285 9.46 5.05 0.62
C GLY A 285 10.35 3.81 0.69
N GLY A 286 11.52 3.89 0.07
CA GLY A 286 12.49 2.82 -0.08
C GLY A 286 13.32 2.45 1.14
N GLY A 287 13.01 2.91 2.34
CA GLY A 287 13.67 2.41 3.55
C GLY A 287 13.31 0.96 3.87
N TYR A 288 12.23 0.44 3.31
CA TYR A 288 11.65 -0.85 3.69
C TYR A 288 11.56 -1.85 2.52
N CYS A 289 11.79 -1.42 1.29
CA CYS A 289 11.81 -2.28 0.12
C CYS A 289 13.26 -2.65 -0.25
N GLN A 290 13.97 -3.42 0.58
CA GLN A 290 15.28 -3.98 0.26
C GLN A 290 15.19 -5.48 0.01
#